data_eb0662d2507fdbda7d7eaf83e54e2bd5
#
_entry.id   eb0662d2507fdbda7d7eaf83e54e2bd5
#
_cell.length_a   1.000
_cell.length_b   1.000
_cell.length_c   1.000
_cell.angle_alpha   90.00
_cell.angle_beta   90.00
_cell.angle_gamma   90.00
#
_symmetry.space_group_name_H-M   'P 1'
#
loop_
_entity.id
_entity.type
_entity.pdbx_description
1 polymer ?
#
loop_
_entity_poly.entity_id
_entity_poly.type
_entity_poly.pdbx_seq_one_letter_code
_entity_poly.pdbx_strand_id
1 'polypeptide(L)'
;MAAQLDYPIPQRPSTTQLLTAFNSASVRWPGALRAGLAILLPGAIALLTGHDYAILLISTGAFTVIFGEGQPYRTRPRVMLTAGTALITVAAVGVLVGHLIFAPGHGHWWLLLAGLYSTALAAGCGFAQNALRLPPPGTFFLVMVGGGSVMLARTDVTVGQLLFWALTGMVASLILGMAPALFDPHGPERRAVASLEKAASAFQAGQDDSLARHHQAQTALFAAWQALSDAHIIRGGRIIDSQGAHLVERTLAAQHTIVAHNRALDLGSDSDQLTDHVTDVDPNRTAIPHTRPTGRYRLYRAAVQDSHAMVTTQKVVLSAIITVLVGLSLGFDRPDWGVVSAFLMLQWGPDHVPGTVRGIHRMLGSVVGVLLFSILHYFGINGWTLLLALAACQFCAEIFVAKNYAICVIFSTPLALLMGNSATRPLLPTIQARCGEILLSILIATAVLWLWQRSAPVRNQARLQVRAMESMATLLGLLFVNTPDSVLSARRDLQYELLSERRAIQSLAADNPDAVRQFWARHIALQHAGYFLLDFCTTHPDRTATREELDALVREIRAARAA
;
A
#
# COMPACT_ATOMS: atom_id res chain seq x y z
N MET A 1 -20.95 32.34 13.59
CA MET A 1 -20.50 32.67 12.23
C MET A 1 -19.09 32.12 12.14
N ALA A 2 -18.93 30.86 11.72
CA ALA A 2 -17.61 30.25 11.58
C ALA A 2 -16.80 31.12 10.61
N ALA A 3 -15.64 31.59 11.05
CA ALA A 3 -14.69 32.21 10.16
C ALA A 3 -14.48 31.25 9.01
N GLN A 4 -14.76 31.67 7.79
CA GLN A 4 -14.52 30.91 6.57
C GLN A 4 -13.01 30.78 6.49
N LEU A 5 -12.46 29.68 7.05
CA LEU A 5 -11.04 29.34 6.94
C LEU A 5 -10.80 29.12 5.45
N ASP A 6 -10.23 30.11 4.79
CA ASP A 6 -9.92 30.07 3.36
C ASP A 6 -8.62 29.23 3.18
N TYR A 7 -8.78 27.92 3.23
CA TYR A 7 -7.67 27.02 2.95
C TYR A 7 -7.43 26.94 1.45
N PRO A 8 -6.23 27.28 0.98
CA PRO A 8 -5.92 27.22 -0.44
C PRO A 8 -5.93 25.77 -0.93
N ILE A 9 -6.39 25.58 -2.16
CA ILE A 9 -6.31 24.28 -2.84
C ILE A 9 -4.82 23.93 -3.00
N PRO A 10 -4.40 22.70 -2.64
CA PRO A 10 -3.02 22.25 -2.79
C PRO A 10 -2.56 22.42 -4.24
N GLN A 11 -1.42 23.09 -4.41
CA GLN A 11 -0.85 23.28 -5.74
C GLN A 11 -0.31 21.94 -6.27
N ARG A 12 -0.55 21.70 -7.56
CA ARG A 12 0.01 20.54 -8.23
C ARG A 12 1.53 20.67 -8.31
N PRO A 13 2.29 19.66 -7.86
CA PRO A 13 3.74 19.65 -8.03
C PRO A 13 4.12 19.72 -9.51
N SER A 14 5.20 20.43 -9.84
CA SER A 14 5.70 20.47 -11.22
C SER A 14 6.11 19.07 -11.71
N THR A 15 6.05 18.84 -13.02
CA THR A 15 6.42 17.54 -13.60
C THR A 15 7.87 17.17 -13.26
N THR A 16 8.78 18.15 -13.23
CA THR A 16 10.18 17.95 -12.82
C THR A 16 10.28 17.52 -11.36
N GLN A 17 9.55 18.18 -10.46
CA GLN A 17 9.50 17.77 -9.04
C GLN A 17 8.98 16.35 -8.87
N LEU A 18 7.94 15.96 -9.62
CA LEU A 18 7.39 14.61 -9.57
C LEU A 18 8.38 13.55 -10.09
N LEU A 19 9.11 13.86 -11.16
CA LEU A 19 10.09 12.95 -11.76
C LEU A 19 11.35 12.80 -10.91
N THR A 20 11.80 13.89 -10.26
CA THR A 20 13.02 13.90 -9.45
C THR A 20 12.77 13.72 -7.96
N ALA A 21 11.51 13.53 -7.54
CA ALA A 21 11.15 13.36 -6.14
C ALA A 21 11.96 12.24 -5.50
N PHE A 22 12.65 12.60 -4.41
CA PHE A 22 13.41 11.66 -3.61
C PHE A 22 12.90 11.69 -2.17
N ASN A 23 12.15 10.65 -1.78
CA ASN A 23 11.57 10.56 -0.45
C ASN A 23 12.62 10.06 0.55
N SER A 24 13.05 10.93 1.47
CA SER A 24 14.08 10.59 2.47
C SER A 24 13.52 9.97 3.76
N ALA A 25 12.20 9.83 3.90
CA ALA A 25 11.51 9.73 5.16
C ALA A 25 11.65 8.39 5.93
N SER A 26 12.25 7.33 5.39
CA SER A 26 12.35 6.06 6.13
C SER A 26 13.72 5.40 6.02
N VAL A 27 14.24 4.97 7.17
CA VAL A 27 15.43 4.11 7.26
C VAL A 27 15.03 2.71 6.80
N ARG A 28 15.38 2.35 5.56
CA ARG A 28 15.00 1.06 4.95
C ARG A 28 16.14 0.03 4.88
N TRP A 29 17.36 0.42 5.17
CA TRP A 29 18.50 -0.47 5.04
C TRP A 29 18.37 -1.78 5.86
N PRO A 30 17.75 -1.83 7.07
CA PRO A 30 17.64 -3.11 7.78
C PRO A 30 16.67 -4.08 7.09
N GLY A 31 15.58 -3.56 6.49
CA GLY A 31 14.65 -4.35 5.67
C GLY A 31 15.31 -4.85 4.40
N ALA A 32 16.04 -3.98 3.71
CA ALA A 32 16.79 -4.31 2.51
C ALA A 32 17.88 -5.39 2.77
N LEU A 33 18.59 -5.29 3.89
CA LEU A 33 19.57 -6.30 4.28
C LEU A 33 18.91 -7.68 4.49
N ARG A 34 17.76 -7.71 5.19
CA ARG A 34 17.00 -8.96 5.36
C ARG A 34 16.54 -9.53 4.04
N ALA A 35 16.12 -8.67 3.09
CA ALA A 35 15.67 -9.08 1.76
C ALA A 35 16.81 -9.70 0.93
N GLY A 36 18.01 -9.12 0.98
CA GLY A 36 19.20 -9.70 0.36
C GLY A 36 19.62 -11.03 1.01
N LEU A 37 19.67 -11.07 2.35
CA LEU A 37 20.03 -12.26 3.11
C LEU A 37 19.02 -13.41 2.95
N ALA A 38 17.74 -13.11 2.73
CA ALA A 38 16.70 -14.12 2.50
C ALA A 38 16.92 -14.91 1.20
N ILE A 39 17.60 -14.32 0.23
CA ILE A 39 18.04 -15.02 -0.99
C ILE A 39 19.44 -15.65 -0.75
N LEU A 40 20.35 -14.86 -0.18
CA LEU A 40 21.75 -15.23 -0.06
C LEU A 40 21.98 -16.48 0.80
N LEU A 41 21.38 -16.55 2.01
CA LEU A 41 21.66 -17.63 2.95
C LEU A 41 21.16 -19.00 2.44
N PRO A 42 19.88 -19.18 2.07
CA PRO A 42 19.43 -20.46 1.54
C PRO A 42 20.02 -20.77 0.15
N GLY A 43 20.31 -19.75 -0.66
CA GLY A 43 21.00 -19.92 -1.94
C GLY A 43 22.44 -20.43 -1.77
N ALA A 44 23.17 -19.94 -0.76
CA ALA A 44 24.50 -20.43 -0.44
C ALA A 44 24.47 -21.92 -0.02
N ILE A 45 23.48 -22.32 0.80
CA ILE A 45 23.29 -23.73 1.18
C ILE A 45 23.01 -24.58 -0.06
N ALA A 46 22.15 -24.13 -0.97
CA ALA A 46 21.85 -24.82 -2.21
C ALA A 46 23.11 -25.02 -3.08
N LEU A 47 23.95 -23.98 -3.23
CA LEU A 47 25.22 -24.09 -3.96
C LEU A 47 26.19 -25.07 -3.31
N LEU A 48 26.36 -25.00 -2.00
CA LEU A 48 27.24 -25.90 -1.25
C LEU A 48 26.79 -27.37 -1.34
N THR A 49 25.51 -27.61 -1.57
CA THR A 49 24.93 -28.95 -1.74
C THR A 49 24.79 -29.38 -3.20
N GLY A 50 25.32 -28.59 -4.16
CA GLY A 50 25.32 -28.92 -5.59
C GLY A 50 23.99 -28.73 -6.30
N HIS A 51 23.11 -27.83 -5.78
CA HIS A 51 21.78 -27.57 -6.34
C HIS A 51 21.67 -26.14 -6.91
N ASP A 52 22.54 -25.80 -7.85
CA ASP A 52 22.64 -24.45 -8.43
C ASP A 52 21.31 -23.94 -9.01
N TYR A 53 20.52 -24.82 -9.62
CA TYR A 53 19.20 -24.49 -10.18
C TYR A 53 18.20 -24.01 -9.11
N ALA A 54 18.42 -24.35 -7.85
CA ALA A 54 17.51 -24.02 -6.74
C ALA A 54 17.51 -22.54 -6.39
N ILE A 55 18.54 -21.76 -6.73
CA ILE A 55 18.66 -20.34 -6.40
C ILE A 55 17.43 -19.57 -6.89
N LEU A 56 16.98 -19.84 -8.11
CA LEU A 56 15.82 -19.16 -8.69
C LEU A 56 14.52 -19.56 -7.99
N LEU A 57 14.38 -20.82 -7.59
CA LEU A 57 13.20 -21.36 -6.90
C LEU A 57 13.12 -20.84 -5.47
N ILE A 58 14.25 -20.78 -4.77
CA ILE A 58 14.38 -20.20 -3.42
C ILE A 58 13.91 -18.75 -3.42
N SER A 59 14.26 -17.96 -4.43
CA SER A 59 13.89 -16.55 -4.54
C SER A 59 12.37 -16.33 -4.48
N THR A 60 11.57 -17.27 -5.01
CA THR A 60 10.10 -17.26 -4.93
C THR A 60 9.61 -17.14 -3.48
N GLY A 61 10.15 -17.98 -2.60
CA GLY A 61 9.81 -17.95 -1.18
C GLY A 61 10.52 -16.84 -0.42
N ALA A 62 11.72 -16.44 -0.84
CA ALA A 62 12.51 -15.39 -0.20
C ALA A 62 11.83 -14.02 -0.24
N PHE A 63 11.02 -13.73 -1.25
CA PHE A 63 10.21 -12.50 -1.29
C PHE A 63 9.22 -12.36 -0.14
N THR A 64 8.93 -13.43 0.59
CA THR A 64 8.09 -13.38 1.79
C THR A 64 8.60 -12.38 2.83
N VAL A 65 9.92 -12.17 2.94
CA VAL A 65 10.55 -11.28 3.94
C VAL A 65 10.12 -9.81 3.80
N ILE A 66 9.75 -9.39 2.60
CA ILE A 66 9.36 -8.01 2.27
C ILE A 66 7.97 -7.69 2.86
N PHE A 67 7.12 -8.71 2.99
CA PHE A 67 5.76 -8.53 3.52
C PHE A 67 5.76 -8.36 5.04
N GLY A 68 4.88 -7.47 5.51
CA GLY A 68 4.76 -7.16 6.93
C GLY A 68 5.91 -6.32 7.50
N GLU A 69 6.75 -5.70 6.64
CA GLU A 69 7.78 -4.76 7.12
C GLU A 69 7.13 -3.57 7.84
N GLY A 70 7.63 -3.25 9.03
CA GLY A 70 7.08 -2.19 9.89
C GLY A 70 5.80 -2.56 10.64
N GLN A 71 5.24 -3.76 10.43
CA GLN A 71 4.10 -4.23 11.22
C GLN A 71 4.55 -4.80 12.57
N PRO A 72 3.66 -4.78 13.58
CA PRO A 72 3.90 -5.42 14.87
C PRO A 72 4.33 -6.88 14.74
N TYR A 73 5.32 -7.29 15.53
CA TYR A 73 5.87 -8.65 15.43
C TYR A 73 4.84 -9.74 15.77
N ARG A 74 3.76 -9.42 16.46
CA ARG A 74 2.68 -10.37 16.76
C ARG A 74 1.84 -10.73 15.53
N THR A 75 1.62 -9.80 14.63
CA THR A 75 0.85 -10.01 13.40
C THR A 75 1.72 -10.32 12.20
N ARG A 76 2.97 -9.90 12.20
CA ARG A 76 3.93 -10.06 11.11
C ARG A 76 4.08 -11.51 10.63
N PRO A 77 4.22 -12.55 11.49
CA PRO A 77 4.35 -13.94 11.02
C PRO A 77 3.14 -14.39 10.20
N ARG A 78 1.92 -13.99 10.62
CA ARG A 78 0.69 -14.33 9.88
C ARG A 78 0.66 -13.68 8.50
N VAL A 79 1.09 -12.42 8.40
CA VAL A 79 1.17 -11.72 7.12
C VAL A 79 2.21 -12.36 6.22
N MET A 80 3.38 -12.69 6.77
CA MET A 80 4.45 -13.37 6.02
C MET A 80 4.00 -14.77 5.57
N LEU A 81 3.40 -15.57 6.45
CA LEU A 81 2.89 -16.91 6.10
C LEU A 81 1.82 -16.84 5.00
N THR A 82 0.85 -15.92 5.11
CA THR A 82 -0.18 -15.77 4.08
C THR A 82 0.40 -15.31 2.75
N ALA A 83 1.32 -14.36 2.76
CA ALA A 83 1.99 -13.89 1.54
C ALA A 83 2.88 -14.98 0.93
N GLY A 84 3.68 -15.68 1.75
CA GLY A 84 4.55 -16.76 1.29
C GLY A 84 3.76 -17.94 0.72
N THR A 85 2.69 -18.37 1.40
CA THR A 85 1.79 -19.41 0.89
C THR A 85 1.14 -18.98 -0.44
N ALA A 86 0.69 -17.71 -0.53
CA ALA A 86 0.14 -17.18 -1.77
C ALA A 86 1.18 -17.15 -2.90
N LEU A 87 2.42 -16.72 -2.63
CA LEU A 87 3.52 -16.72 -3.61
C LEU A 87 3.81 -18.13 -4.14
N ILE A 88 3.91 -19.11 -3.25
CA ILE A 88 4.17 -20.51 -3.61
C ILE A 88 2.99 -21.07 -4.40
N THR A 89 1.76 -20.78 -4.01
CA THR A 89 0.54 -21.25 -4.69
C THR A 89 0.45 -20.71 -6.11
N VAL A 90 0.63 -19.38 -6.29
CA VAL A 90 0.58 -18.82 -7.65
C VAL A 90 1.75 -19.29 -8.51
N ALA A 91 2.91 -19.56 -7.93
CA ALA A 91 4.03 -20.13 -8.64
C ALA A 91 3.72 -21.57 -9.11
N ALA A 92 3.21 -22.42 -8.23
CA ALA A 92 2.84 -23.80 -8.55
C ALA A 92 1.75 -23.86 -9.63
N VAL A 93 0.70 -23.03 -9.51
CA VAL A 93 -0.33 -22.91 -10.55
C VAL A 93 0.28 -22.42 -11.86
N GLY A 94 1.21 -21.46 -11.82
CA GLY A 94 1.92 -20.96 -13.00
C GLY A 94 2.68 -22.07 -13.72
N VAL A 95 3.42 -22.92 -13.00
CA VAL A 95 4.11 -24.08 -13.59
C VAL A 95 3.13 -25.06 -14.21
N LEU A 96 2.00 -25.37 -13.56
CA LEU A 96 0.97 -26.25 -14.12
C LEU A 96 0.36 -25.67 -15.40
N VAL A 97 0.05 -24.37 -15.42
CA VAL A 97 -0.40 -23.66 -16.63
C VAL A 97 0.67 -23.73 -17.72
N GLY A 98 1.94 -23.59 -17.35
CA GLY A 98 3.06 -23.72 -18.27
C GLY A 98 3.16 -25.11 -18.90
N HIS A 99 3.05 -26.18 -18.13
CA HIS A 99 3.02 -27.53 -18.67
C HIS A 99 1.90 -27.76 -19.68
N LEU A 100 0.72 -27.14 -19.43
CA LEU A 100 -0.39 -27.19 -20.39
C LEU A 100 -0.05 -26.43 -21.68
N ILE A 101 0.58 -25.25 -21.59
CA ILE A 101 0.92 -24.39 -22.74
C ILE A 101 1.99 -25.02 -23.59
N PHE A 102 3.03 -25.59 -22.98
CA PHE A 102 4.19 -26.15 -23.69
C PHE A 102 4.08 -27.64 -23.98
N ALA A 103 2.87 -28.21 -23.90
CA ALA A 103 2.61 -29.59 -24.32
C ALA A 103 2.91 -29.78 -25.83
N PRO A 104 3.36 -30.97 -26.24
CA PRO A 104 3.66 -31.25 -27.63
C PRO A 104 2.47 -30.96 -28.58
N GLY A 105 2.75 -30.31 -29.71
CA GLY A 105 1.73 -29.93 -30.70
C GLY A 105 1.04 -28.58 -30.46
N HIS A 106 1.33 -27.88 -29.36
CA HIS A 106 0.77 -26.57 -29.10
C HIS A 106 1.56 -25.46 -29.78
N GLY A 107 0.86 -24.57 -30.50
CA GLY A 107 1.46 -23.43 -31.20
C GLY A 107 1.59 -22.18 -30.34
N HIS A 108 2.18 -21.12 -30.90
CA HIS A 108 2.45 -19.83 -30.25
C HIS A 108 1.23 -19.23 -29.53
N TRP A 109 0.03 -19.34 -30.08
CA TRP A 109 -1.19 -18.78 -29.51
C TRP A 109 -1.62 -19.39 -28.16
N TRP A 110 -1.07 -20.55 -27.79
CA TRP A 110 -1.29 -21.11 -26.44
C TRP A 110 -0.71 -20.20 -25.33
N LEU A 111 0.24 -19.32 -25.67
CA LEU A 111 0.73 -18.29 -24.76
C LEU A 111 -0.36 -17.30 -24.32
N LEU A 112 -1.50 -17.22 -25.03
CA LEU A 112 -2.66 -16.47 -24.58
C LEU A 112 -3.13 -16.94 -23.19
N LEU A 113 -3.02 -18.24 -22.89
CA LEU A 113 -3.38 -18.77 -21.57
C LEU A 113 -2.45 -18.23 -20.46
N ALA A 114 -1.15 -18.04 -20.75
CA ALA A 114 -0.22 -17.38 -19.83
C ALA A 114 -0.59 -15.91 -19.60
N GLY A 115 -0.98 -15.20 -20.66
CA GLY A 115 -1.46 -13.83 -20.59
C GLY A 115 -2.75 -13.71 -19.79
N LEU A 116 -3.72 -14.60 -20.00
CA LEU A 116 -4.99 -14.63 -19.25
C LEU A 116 -4.77 -14.97 -17.77
N TYR A 117 -3.91 -15.95 -17.48
CA TYR A 117 -3.54 -16.29 -16.10
C TYR A 117 -2.90 -15.09 -15.38
N SER A 118 -1.90 -14.46 -15.99
CA SER A 118 -1.25 -13.28 -15.43
C SER A 118 -2.22 -12.10 -15.25
N THR A 119 -3.15 -11.92 -16.22
CA THR A 119 -4.20 -10.88 -16.15
C THR A 119 -5.18 -11.14 -15.01
N ALA A 120 -5.61 -12.40 -14.83
CA ALA A 120 -6.49 -12.78 -13.73
C ALA A 120 -5.82 -12.54 -12.36
N LEU A 121 -4.52 -12.88 -12.23
CA LEU A 121 -3.74 -12.55 -11.04
C LEU A 121 -3.66 -11.03 -10.84
N ALA A 122 -3.34 -10.26 -11.87
CA ALA A 122 -3.24 -8.80 -11.79
C ALA A 122 -4.58 -8.17 -11.38
N ALA A 123 -5.71 -8.67 -11.90
CA ALA A 123 -7.05 -8.22 -11.56
C ALA A 123 -7.39 -8.50 -10.08
N GLY A 124 -7.28 -9.74 -9.64
CA GLY A 124 -7.61 -10.15 -8.27
C GLY A 124 -6.68 -9.50 -7.24
N CYS A 125 -5.38 -9.51 -7.53
CA CYS A 125 -4.35 -8.90 -6.69
C CYS A 125 -4.50 -7.38 -6.61
N GLY A 126 -4.72 -6.71 -7.75
CA GLY A 126 -4.91 -5.26 -7.81
C GLY A 126 -6.17 -4.80 -7.08
N PHE A 127 -7.28 -5.53 -7.24
CA PHE A 127 -8.50 -5.26 -6.48
C PHE A 127 -8.27 -5.43 -4.97
N ALA A 128 -7.73 -6.56 -4.54
CA ALA A 128 -7.47 -6.83 -3.13
C ALA A 128 -6.52 -5.78 -2.50
N GLN A 129 -5.45 -5.41 -3.21
CA GLN A 129 -4.50 -4.39 -2.77
C GLN A 129 -5.19 -3.05 -2.48
N ASN A 130 -5.99 -2.55 -3.42
CA ASN A 130 -6.65 -1.25 -3.29
C ASN A 130 -7.83 -1.31 -2.31
N ALA A 131 -8.62 -2.38 -2.31
CA ALA A 131 -9.75 -2.57 -1.40
C ALA A 131 -9.30 -2.69 0.06
N LEU A 132 -8.23 -3.44 0.31
CA LEU A 132 -7.67 -3.67 1.65
C LEU A 132 -6.60 -2.64 2.02
N ARG A 133 -6.24 -1.72 1.11
CA ARG A 133 -5.19 -0.71 1.30
C ARG A 133 -3.90 -1.35 1.82
N LEU A 134 -3.44 -2.38 1.11
CA LEU A 134 -2.21 -3.08 1.49
C LEU A 134 -1.01 -2.14 1.36
N PRO A 135 -0.10 -2.14 2.34
CA PRO A 135 1.11 -1.34 2.25
C PRO A 135 2.05 -1.88 1.17
N PRO A 136 3.01 -1.08 0.67
CA PRO A 136 4.06 -1.58 -0.20
C PRO A 136 4.78 -2.81 0.38
N PRO A 137 5.12 -3.81 -0.43
CA PRO A 137 5.12 -3.83 -1.90
C PRO A 137 3.75 -4.13 -2.53
N GLY A 138 2.68 -4.20 -1.76
CA GLY A 138 1.36 -4.58 -2.25
C GLY A 138 1.32 -6.03 -2.71
N THR A 139 0.73 -6.26 -3.87
CA THR A 139 0.58 -7.61 -4.46
C THR A 139 1.47 -7.84 -5.69
N PHE A 140 2.37 -6.91 -5.97
CA PHE A 140 3.24 -6.96 -7.15
C PHE A 140 3.96 -8.29 -7.32
N PHE A 141 4.59 -8.79 -6.25
CA PHE A 141 5.37 -10.04 -6.32
C PHE A 141 4.49 -11.26 -6.64
N LEU A 142 3.22 -11.26 -6.25
CA LEU A 142 2.30 -12.34 -6.61
C LEU A 142 2.08 -12.42 -8.13
N VAL A 143 1.89 -11.26 -8.77
CA VAL A 143 1.70 -11.19 -10.22
C VAL A 143 2.98 -11.52 -10.96
N MET A 144 4.12 -10.98 -10.51
CA MET A 144 5.43 -11.23 -11.12
C MET A 144 5.84 -12.70 -11.02
N VAL A 145 5.75 -13.27 -9.83
CA VAL A 145 6.13 -14.67 -9.57
C VAL A 145 5.18 -15.63 -10.27
N GLY A 146 3.86 -15.41 -10.15
CA GLY A 146 2.87 -16.27 -10.80
C GLY A 146 3.01 -16.28 -12.30
N GLY A 147 3.07 -15.10 -12.94
CA GLY A 147 3.27 -14.99 -14.40
C GLY A 147 4.61 -15.57 -14.86
N GLY A 148 5.70 -15.21 -14.17
CA GLY A 148 7.04 -15.69 -14.49
C GLY A 148 7.20 -17.20 -14.36
N SER A 149 6.52 -17.82 -13.37
CA SER A 149 6.59 -19.28 -13.13
C SER A 149 6.02 -20.13 -14.26
N VAL A 150 5.16 -19.58 -15.11
CA VAL A 150 4.67 -20.27 -16.32
C VAL A 150 5.85 -20.72 -17.19
N MET A 151 6.91 -19.92 -17.25
CA MET A 151 8.09 -20.21 -18.09
C MET A 151 9.02 -21.26 -17.48
N LEU A 152 8.89 -21.58 -16.19
CA LEU A 152 9.66 -22.67 -15.56
C LEU A 152 9.29 -24.04 -16.16
N ALA A 153 8.10 -24.19 -16.72
CA ALA A 153 7.71 -25.41 -17.43
C ALA A 153 8.50 -25.68 -18.72
N ARG A 154 9.28 -24.70 -19.20
CA ARG A 154 10.27 -24.91 -20.30
C ARG A 154 11.59 -25.52 -19.81
N THR A 155 11.73 -25.65 -18.50
CA THR A 155 12.88 -26.29 -17.84
C THR A 155 12.40 -27.61 -17.24
N ASP A 156 13.33 -28.51 -16.91
CA ASP A 156 13.00 -29.80 -16.29
C ASP A 156 12.62 -29.72 -14.81
N VAL A 157 12.24 -28.51 -14.33
CA VAL A 157 11.86 -28.26 -12.94
C VAL A 157 10.46 -28.80 -12.68
N THR A 158 10.36 -29.73 -11.74
CA THR A 158 9.09 -30.28 -11.28
C THR A 158 8.40 -29.37 -10.26
N VAL A 159 7.06 -29.46 -10.14
CA VAL A 159 6.30 -28.74 -9.10
C VAL A 159 6.79 -29.10 -7.70
N GLY A 160 7.20 -30.36 -7.47
CA GLY A 160 7.75 -30.80 -6.19
C GLY A 160 9.05 -30.09 -5.82
N GLN A 161 9.97 -29.92 -6.78
CA GLN A 161 11.21 -29.16 -6.58
C GLN A 161 10.92 -27.68 -6.32
N LEU A 162 9.99 -27.07 -7.07
CA LEU A 162 9.56 -25.69 -6.81
C LEU A 162 9.03 -25.55 -5.39
N LEU A 163 8.12 -26.40 -4.96
CA LEU A 163 7.53 -26.35 -3.62
C LEU A 163 8.60 -26.48 -2.53
N PHE A 164 9.51 -27.45 -2.65
CA PHE A 164 10.56 -27.68 -1.66
C PHE A 164 11.47 -26.46 -1.49
N TRP A 165 12.02 -25.95 -2.61
CA TRP A 165 12.96 -24.84 -2.56
C TRP A 165 12.31 -23.49 -2.23
N ALA A 166 11.07 -23.26 -2.71
CA ALA A 166 10.32 -22.06 -2.33
C ALA A 166 9.93 -22.08 -0.85
N LEU A 167 9.57 -23.24 -0.26
CA LEU A 167 9.36 -23.38 1.17
C LEU A 167 10.65 -23.10 1.96
N THR A 168 11.79 -23.56 1.49
CA THR A 168 13.10 -23.25 2.11
C THR A 168 13.34 -21.74 2.14
N GLY A 169 13.10 -21.03 1.03
CA GLY A 169 13.19 -19.57 0.97
C GLY A 169 12.20 -18.86 1.91
N MET A 170 10.96 -19.37 2.01
CA MET A 170 9.94 -18.83 2.90
C MET A 170 10.33 -19.01 4.38
N VAL A 171 10.85 -20.18 4.78
CA VAL A 171 11.30 -20.43 6.15
C VAL A 171 12.47 -19.52 6.51
N ALA A 172 13.46 -19.38 5.63
CA ALA A 172 14.58 -18.44 5.84
C ALA A 172 14.06 -17.00 6.02
N SER A 173 13.08 -16.60 5.20
CA SER A 173 12.41 -15.29 5.30
C SER A 173 11.71 -15.08 6.62
N LEU A 174 10.99 -16.07 7.13
CA LEU A 174 10.33 -16.02 8.43
C LEU A 174 11.34 -15.83 9.56
N ILE A 175 12.43 -16.59 9.56
CA ILE A 175 13.49 -16.49 10.56
C ILE A 175 14.09 -15.07 10.54
N LEU A 176 14.54 -14.61 9.37
CA LEU A 176 15.15 -13.28 9.21
C LEU A 176 14.17 -12.14 9.49
N GLY A 177 12.92 -12.29 9.07
CA GLY A 177 11.86 -11.30 9.29
C GLY A 177 11.52 -11.13 10.76
N MET A 178 11.59 -12.21 11.54
CA MET A 178 11.26 -12.19 12.97
C MET A 178 12.47 -11.96 13.88
N ALA A 179 13.70 -12.11 13.39
CA ALA A 179 14.91 -11.92 14.19
C ALA A 179 14.96 -10.61 15.01
N PRO A 180 14.52 -9.43 14.48
CA PRO A 180 14.54 -8.21 15.28
C PRO A 180 13.61 -8.23 16.50
N ALA A 181 12.59 -9.07 16.53
CA ALA A 181 11.69 -9.22 17.68
C ALA A 181 12.40 -9.72 18.93
N LEU A 182 13.53 -10.42 18.77
CA LEU A 182 14.34 -10.93 19.89
C LEU A 182 15.04 -9.79 20.65
N PHE A 183 15.33 -8.68 19.99
CA PHE A 183 16.05 -7.54 20.59
C PHE A 183 15.12 -6.38 20.93
N ASP A 184 14.02 -6.20 20.19
CA ASP A 184 13.09 -5.10 20.34
C ASP A 184 11.66 -5.54 20.03
N PRO A 185 10.98 -6.25 20.96
CA PRO A 185 9.66 -6.85 20.73
C PRO A 185 8.54 -5.84 20.43
N HIS A 186 8.65 -4.59 20.90
CA HIS A 186 7.68 -3.51 20.66
C HIS A 186 8.22 -2.38 19.77
N GLY A 187 9.24 -2.65 18.97
CA GLY A 187 9.89 -1.64 18.13
C GLY A 187 8.96 -0.95 17.10
N PRO A 188 8.13 -1.69 16.36
CA PRO A 188 7.20 -1.10 15.41
C PRO A 188 6.20 -0.16 16.07
N GLU A 189 5.59 -0.57 17.19
CA GLU A 189 4.59 0.20 17.93
C GLU A 189 5.20 1.49 18.51
N ARG A 190 6.37 1.38 19.13
CA ARG A 190 7.10 2.56 19.64
C ARG A 190 7.40 3.58 18.56
N ARG A 191 7.81 3.12 17.35
CA ARG A 191 8.05 4.03 16.22
C ARG A 191 6.77 4.69 15.73
N ALA A 192 5.65 3.97 15.71
CA ALA A 192 4.36 4.53 15.31
C ALA A 192 3.90 5.61 16.31
N VAL A 193 4.01 5.35 17.62
CA VAL A 193 3.69 6.33 18.67
C VAL A 193 4.62 7.53 18.62
N ALA A 194 5.93 7.35 18.48
CA ALA A 194 6.88 8.46 18.35
C ALA A 194 6.61 9.32 17.10
N SER A 195 6.19 8.70 15.99
CA SER A 195 5.78 9.44 14.79
C SER A 195 4.50 10.27 15.03
N LEU A 196 3.55 9.76 15.81
CA LEU A 196 2.36 10.49 16.22
C LEU A 196 2.73 11.68 17.09
N GLU A 197 3.55 11.49 18.13
CA GLU A 197 3.98 12.59 19.03
C GLU A 197 4.66 13.72 18.26
N LYS A 198 5.54 13.35 17.30
CA LYS A 198 6.18 14.32 16.41
C LYS A 198 5.14 15.08 15.56
N ALA A 199 4.16 14.39 15.02
CA ALA A 199 3.13 15.00 14.18
C ALA A 199 2.18 15.89 15.00
N ALA A 200 1.82 15.48 16.23
CA ALA A 200 1.02 16.28 17.16
C ALA A 200 1.74 17.56 17.58
N SER A 201 3.03 17.46 17.96
CA SER A 201 3.85 18.61 18.29
C SER A 201 4.02 19.58 17.12
N ALA A 202 4.20 19.05 15.89
CA ALA A 202 4.30 19.88 14.70
C ALA A 202 2.98 20.59 14.36
N PHE A 203 1.84 19.96 14.66
CA PHE A 203 0.52 20.57 14.51
C PHE A 203 0.32 21.70 15.53
N GLN A 204 0.68 21.46 16.79
CA GLN A 204 0.58 22.45 17.86
C GLN A 204 1.49 23.67 17.64
N ALA A 205 2.69 23.48 17.10
CA ALA A 205 3.68 24.54 16.90
C ALA A 205 3.41 25.43 15.67
N GLY A 206 2.53 25.03 14.75
CA GLY A 206 2.37 25.70 13.47
C GLY A 206 1.20 26.68 13.43
N GLN A 207 1.46 27.93 12.97
CA GLN A 207 0.43 28.93 12.69
C GLN A 207 -0.02 28.94 11.22
N ASP A 208 0.86 28.56 10.30
CA ASP A 208 0.60 28.48 8.86
C ASP A 208 0.38 27.03 8.43
N ASP A 209 -0.54 26.72 7.54
CA ASP A 209 -0.85 25.35 7.06
C ASP A 209 -1.51 24.42 8.11
N SER A 210 -2.38 24.94 8.94
CA SER A 210 -3.04 24.19 10.02
C SER A 210 -3.78 22.94 9.52
N LEU A 211 -4.46 22.99 8.36
CA LEU A 211 -5.20 21.86 7.79
C LEU A 211 -4.29 20.69 7.37
N ALA A 212 -3.19 20.98 6.68
CA ALA A 212 -2.25 19.94 6.24
C ALA A 212 -1.59 19.24 7.42
N ARG A 213 -1.18 20.02 8.45
CA ARG A 213 -0.60 19.48 9.69
C ARG A 213 -1.62 18.71 10.51
N HIS A 214 -2.85 19.21 10.62
CA HIS A 214 -3.95 18.47 11.26
C HIS A 214 -4.17 17.13 10.56
N HIS A 215 -4.25 17.13 9.23
CA HIS A 215 -4.36 15.90 8.46
C HIS A 215 -3.19 14.93 8.66
N GLN A 216 -1.97 15.43 8.79
CA GLN A 216 -0.79 14.61 9.09
C GLN A 216 -0.88 14.01 10.50
N ALA A 217 -1.26 14.80 11.50
CA ALA A 217 -1.46 14.34 12.86
C ALA A 217 -2.56 13.28 12.96
N GLN A 218 -3.70 13.48 12.31
CA GLN A 218 -4.78 12.48 12.23
C GLN A 218 -4.35 11.18 11.51
N THR A 219 -3.51 11.29 10.49
CA THR A 219 -2.96 10.10 9.82
C THR A 219 -2.02 9.32 10.73
N ALA A 220 -1.15 10.03 11.46
CA ALA A 220 -0.23 9.43 12.42
C ALA A 220 -0.99 8.80 13.61
N LEU A 221 -2.05 9.46 14.09
CA LEU A 221 -2.94 8.94 15.14
C LEU A 221 -3.59 7.63 14.71
N PHE A 222 -4.15 7.60 13.49
CA PHE A 222 -4.71 6.38 12.93
C PHE A 222 -3.67 5.24 12.84
N ALA A 223 -2.44 5.56 12.39
CA ALA A 223 -1.37 4.58 12.27
C ALA A 223 -0.92 4.04 13.64
N ALA A 224 -0.82 4.89 14.67
CA ALA A 224 -0.46 4.50 16.02
C ALA A 224 -1.51 3.56 16.63
N TRP A 225 -2.79 3.94 16.59
CA TRP A 225 -3.88 3.07 17.06
C TRP A 225 -3.92 1.73 16.32
N GLN A 226 -3.70 1.75 15.00
CA GLN A 226 -3.63 0.53 14.21
C GLN A 226 -2.47 -0.37 14.66
N ALA A 227 -1.28 0.19 14.89
CA ALA A 227 -0.12 -0.57 15.35
C ALA A 227 -0.38 -1.21 16.72
N LEU A 228 -0.95 -0.47 17.68
CA LEU A 228 -1.31 -0.98 19.01
C LEU A 228 -2.37 -2.08 18.94
N SER A 229 -3.37 -1.93 18.05
CA SER A 229 -4.40 -2.95 17.83
C SER A 229 -3.83 -4.22 17.16
N ASP A 230 -2.98 -4.05 16.15
CA ASP A 230 -2.34 -5.16 15.44
C ASP A 230 -1.32 -5.89 16.33
N ALA A 231 -0.70 -5.20 17.31
CA ALA A 231 0.11 -5.79 18.36
C ALA A 231 -0.69 -6.55 19.43
N HIS A 232 -2.03 -6.44 19.41
CA HIS A 232 -2.93 -6.93 20.45
C HIS A 232 -2.67 -6.30 21.85
N ILE A 233 -2.07 -5.14 21.90
CA ILE A 233 -2.02 -4.33 23.12
C ILE A 233 -3.44 -3.87 23.47
N ILE A 234 -4.24 -3.60 22.42
CA ILE A 234 -5.65 -3.22 22.53
C ILE A 234 -6.54 -4.24 21.82
N ARG A 235 -7.64 -4.63 22.46
CA ARG A 235 -8.67 -5.46 21.83
C ARG A 235 -10.05 -5.13 22.38
N GLY A 236 -11.03 -4.94 21.48
CA GLY A 236 -12.40 -4.64 21.89
C GLY A 236 -12.53 -3.30 22.65
N GLY A 237 -11.64 -2.34 22.38
CA GLY A 237 -11.65 -1.05 23.04
C GLY A 237 -10.99 -1.04 24.43
N ARG A 238 -10.32 -2.11 24.84
CA ARG A 238 -9.66 -2.24 26.15
C ARG A 238 -8.20 -2.62 26.00
N ILE A 239 -7.37 -2.19 26.95
CA ILE A 239 -5.97 -2.60 27.08
C ILE A 239 -5.93 -4.05 27.57
N ILE A 240 -5.20 -4.91 26.89
CA ILE A 240 -5.04 -6.34 27.26
C ILE A 240 -3.61 -6.63 27.71
N ASP A 241 -2.61 -5.96 27.11
CA ASP A 241 -1.22 -6.14 27.42
C ASP A 241 -0.73 -4.98 28.31
N SER A 242 -0.42 -5.28 29.56
CA SER A 242 0.08 -4.30 30.53
C SER A 242 1.47 -3.76 30.17
N GLN A 243 2.31 -4.54 29.48
CA GLN A 243 3.65 -4.08 29.06
C GLN A 243 3.55 -2.97 28.01
N GLY A 244 2.53 -3.02 27.18
CA GLY A 244 2.26 -1.99 26.17
C GLY A 244 1.38 -0.82 26.65
N ALA A 245 0.87 -0.85 27.88
CA ALA A 245 -0.07 0.17 28.39
C ALA A 245 0.49 1.61 28.28
N HIS A 246 1.77 1.81 28.59
CA HIS A 246 2.44 3.10 28.47
C HIS A 246 2.41 3.70 27.05
N LEU A 247 2.38 2.85 26.01
CA LEU A 247 2.25 3.32 24.62
C LEU A 247 0.82 3.79 24.32
N VAL A 248 -0.18 3.17 24.96
CA VAL A 248 -1.58 3.61 24.88
C VAL A 248 -1.74 4.97 25.55
N GLU A 249 -1.18 5.16 26.76
CA GLU A 249 -1.20 6.43 27.47
C GLU A 249 -0.57 7.56 26.65
N ARG A 250 0.61 7.33 26.07
CA ARG A 250 1.28 8.29 25.17
C ARG A 250 0.44 8.60 23.93
N THR A 251 -0.23 7.60 23.36
CA THR A 251 -1.10 7.80 22.19
C THR A 251 -2.33 8.63 22.56
N LEU A 252 -2.95 8.38 23.72
CA LEU A 252 -4.07 9.18 24.24
C LEU A 252 -3.63 10.61 24.52
N ALA A 253 -2.49 10.83 25.19
CA ALA A 253 -1.96 12.15 25.45
C ALA A 253 -1.73 12.95 24.16
N ALA A 254 -1.13 12.32 23.13
CA ALA A 254 -0.95 12.95 21.84
C ALA A 254 -2.30 13.24 21.13
N GLN A 255 -3.28 12.35 21.26
CA GLN A 255 -4.64 12.57 20.75
C GLN A 255 -5.31 13.76 21.42
N HIS A 256 -5.23 13.86 22.75
CA HIS A 256 -5.76 15.01 23.47
C HIS A 256 -5.08 16.32 23.08
N THR A 257 -3.76 16.31 22.88
CA THR A 257 -3.03 17.48 22.35
C THR A 257 -3.59 17.93 20.99
N ILE A 258 -3.85 16.99 20.08
CA ILE A 258 -4.45 17.29 18.78
C ILE A 258 -5.85 17.88 18.93
N VAL A 259 -6.68 17.27 19.79
CA VAL A 259 -8.06 17.72 20.03
C VAL A 259 -8.09 19.10 20.67
N ALA A 260 -7.29 19.34 21.71
CA ALA A 260 -7.20 20.63 22.40
C ALA A 260 -6.77 21.74 21.44
N HIS A 261 -5.73 21.49 20.64
CA HIS A 261 -5.26 22.47 19.65
C HIS A 261 -6.30 22.76 18.57
N ASN A 262 -6.98 21.73 18.05
CA ASN A 262 -8.05 21.90 17.06
C ASN A 262 -9.19 22.77 17.61
N ARG A 263 -9.62 22.51 18.84
CA ARG A 263 -10.65 23.33 19.50
C ARG A 263 -10.20 24.77 19.74
N ALA A 264 -8.94 24.98 20.10
CA ALA A 264 -8.41 26.34 20.28
C ALA A 264 -8.43 27.12 18.95
N LEU A 265 -8.19 26.48 17.82
CA LEU A 265 -8.31 27.10 16.50
C LEU A 265 -9.77 27.45 16.15
N ASP A 266 -10.74 26.62 16.58
CA ASP A 266 -12.17 26.81 16.28
C ASP A 266 -12.84 27.86 17.18
N LEU A 267 -12.45 27.94 18.46
CA LEU A 267 -13.08 28.75 19.48
C LEU A 267 -12.35 30.07 19.82
N GLY A 268 -11.18 30.31 19.23
CA GLY A 268 -10.29 31.38 19.65
C GLY A 268 -9.63 31.08 21.03
N SER A 269 -9.00 32.05 21.63
CA SER A 269 -8.08 31.88 22.76
C SER A 269 -8.69 31.47 24.14
N ASP A 270 -9.96 31.09 24.21
CA ASP A 270 -10.60 30.67 25.46
C ASP A 270 -10.33 29.21 25.89
N SER A 271 -9.19 28.66 25.48
CA SER A 271 -8.87 27.23 25.64
C SER A 271 -8.37 26.80 27.03
N ASP A 272 -8.17 27.69 27.96
CA ASP A 272 -7.60 27.38 29.29
C ASP A 272 -8.48 26.47 30.19
N GLN A 273 -9.76 26.31 29.86
CA GLN A 273 -10.67 25.46 30.62
C GLN A 273 -10.67 23.97 30.20
N LEU A 274 -9.98 23.61 29.14
CA LEU A 274 -10.05 22.25 28.55
C LEU A 274 -8.89 21.33 28.96
N THR A 275 -7.86 21.86 29.62
CA THR A 275 -6.65 21.11 29.99
C THR A 275 -6.75 20.34 31.31
N ASP A 276 -7.77 20.57 32.13
CA ASP A 276 -7.82 20.05 33.51
C ASP A 276 -8.37 18.60 33.66
N HIS A 277 -8.78 17.91 32.58
CA HIS A 277 -9.46 16.62 32.73
C HIS A 277 -8.71 15.41 32.14
N VAL A 278 -7.42 15.50 31.88
CA VAL A 278 -6.65 14.41 31.25
C VAL A 278 -5.65 13.76 32.22
N THR A 279 -6.04 13.51 33.45
CA THR A 279 -5.06 13.02 34.43
C THR A 279 -5.12 11.54 34.79
N ASP A 280 -6.19 10.80 34.49
CA ASP A 280 -6.24 9.38 34.84
C ASP A 280 -6.77 8.50 33.70
N VAL A 281 -5.84 7.92 32.93
CA VAL A 281 -6.15 6.84 32.01
C VAL A 281 -6.25 5.55 32.83
N ASP A 282 -7.47 5.16 33.24
CA ASP A 282 -7.69 3.83 33.81
C ASP A 282 -7.62 2.79 32.68
N PRO A 283 -6.58 1.93 32.63
CA PRO A 283 -6.43 0.90 31.60
C PRO A 283 -7.64 -0.03 31.47
N ASN A 284 -8.42 -0.18 32.55
CA ASN A 284 -9.57 -1.09 32.59
C ASN A 284 -10.88 -0.43 32.14
N ARG A 285 -10.96 0.90 32.18
CA ARG A 285 -12.18 1.67 31.88
C ARG A 285 -12.09 2.55 30.65
N THR A 286 -10.88 2.93 30.22
CA THR A 286 -10.70 3.82 29.07
C THR A 286 -11.08 3.11 27.78
N ALA A 287 -12.13 3.57 27.12
CA ALA A 287 -12.55 3.04 25.84
C ALA A 287 -11.67 3.60 24.69
N ILE A 288 -11.09 2.70 23.93
CA ILE A 288 -10.15 3.02 22.85
C ILE A 288 -10.84 2.80 21.50
N PRO A 289 -10.90 3.81 20.63
CA PRO A 289 -11.54 3.67 19.33
C PRO A 289 -10.82 2.65 18.46
N HIS A 290 -11.59 1.82 17.76
CA HIS A 290 -11.05 0.90 16.77
C HIS A 290 -10.55 1.66 15.55
N THR A 291 -9.47 1.17 14.96
CA THR A 291 -8.71 1.93 13.97
C THR A 291 -9.09 1.64 12.52
N ARG A 292 -9.67 0.49 12.22
CA ARG A 292 -10.10 0.16 10.86
C ARG A 292 -11.30 -0.78 10.82
N PRO A 293 -12.18 -0.64 9.81
CA PRO A 293 -13.27 -1.57 9.57
C PRO A 293 -12.76 -2.96 9.19
N THR A 294 -13.62 -3.95 9.35
CA THR A 294 -13.32 -5.35 8.98
C THR A 294 -12.96 -5.48 7.50
N GLY A 295 -12.16 -6.50 7.16
CA GLY A 295 -11.79 -6.77 5.77
C GLY A 295 -13.02 -6.97 4.87
N ARG A 296 -14.08 -7.65 5.38
CA ARG A 296 -15.35 -7.85 4.65
C ARG A 296 -16.02 -6.51 4.32
N TYR A 297 -16.11 -5.59 5.26
CA TYR A 297 -16.68 -4.27 5.04
C TYR A 297 -15.87 -3.51 3.96
N ARG A 298 -14.55 -3.52 4.04
CA ARG A 298 -13.68 -2.85 3.06
C ARG A 298 -13.84 -3.44 1.65
N LEU A 299 -13.87 -4.77 1.51
CA LEU A 299 -14.09 -5.45 0.23
C LEU A 299 -15.47 -5.12 -0.35
N TYR A 300 -16.53 -5.18 0.46
CA TYR A 300 -17.88 -4.81 0.05
C TYR A 300 -17.95 -3.36 -0.44
N ARG A 301 -17.38 -2.43 0.31
CA ARG A 301 -17.35 -0.99 -0.08
C ARG A 301 -16.48 -0.72 -1.30
N ALA A 302 -15.49 -1.56 -1.58
CA ALA A 302 -14.64 -1.47 -2.76
C ALA A 302 -15.27 -2.10 -4.02
N ALA A 303 -16.22 -3.03 -3.88
CA ALA A 303 -16.87 -3.72 -4.99
C ALA A 303 -17.96 -2.90 -5.69
N VAL A 304 -17.85 -1.57 -5.67
CA VAL A 304 -18.76 -0.64 -6.34
C VAL A 304 -18.10 -0.10 -7.60
N GLN A 305 -18.86 0.08 -8.67
CA GLN A 305 -18.36 0.39 -10.02
C GLN A 305 -17.40 1.59 -10.09
N ASP A 306 -17.69 2.68 -9.39
CA ASP A 306 -16.87 3.90 -9.39
C ASP A 306 -15.84 3.93 -8.24
N SER A 307 -15.63 2.82 -7.54
CA SER A 307 -14.63 2.78 -6.48
C SER A 307 -13.21 2.85 -7.06
N HIS A 308 -12.29 3.45 -6.29
CA HIS A 308 -10.88 3.48 -6.64
C HIS A 308 -10.33 2.08 -7.00
N ALA A 309 -10.68 1.05 -6.21
CA ALA A 309 -10.25 -0.31 -6.43
C ALA A 309 -10.82 -0.91 -7.73
N MET A 310 -12.13 -0.73 -7.98
CA MET A 310 -12.79 -1.29 -9.17
C MET A 310 -12.30 -0.62 -10.45
N VAL A 311 -12.20 0.71 -10.46
CA VAL A 311 -11.70 1.46 -11.64
C VAL A 311 -10.25 1.09 -11.93
N THR A 312 -9.41 1.00 -10.90
CA THR A 312 -8.02 0.53 -11.06
C THR A 312 -7.97 -0.86 -11.67
N THR A 313 -8.76 -1.79 -11.15
CA THR A 313 -8.82 -3.17 -11.65
C THR A 313 -9.26 -3.23 -13.12
N GLN A 314 -10.29 -2.48 -13.48
CA GLN A 314 -10.77 -2.41 -14.87
C GLN A 314 -9.71 -1.86 -15.82
N LYS A 315 -8.99 -0.80 -15.42
CA LYS A 315 -7.87 -0.24 -16.22
C LYS A 315 -6.73 -1.27 -16.36
N VAL A 316 -6.39 -1.99 -15.29
CA VAL A 316 -5.37 -3.05 -15.31
C VAL A 316 -5.77 -4.18 -16.27
N VAL A 317 -6.99 -4.69 -16.15
CA VAL A 317 -7.49 -5.79 -16.99
C VAL A 317 -7.50 -5.39 -18.46
N LEU A 318 -8.06 -4.22 -18.77
CA LEU A 318 -8.13 -3.73 -20.15
C LEU A 318 -6.73 -3.55 -20.77
N SER A 319 -5.82 -2.91 -20.02
CA SER A 319 -4.44 -2.70 -20.47
C SER A 319 -3.71 -4.03 -20.66
N ALA A 320 -3.86 -4.97 -19.72
CA ALA A 320 -3.22 -6.28 -19.79
C ALA A 320 -3.71 -7.09 -20.98
N ILE A 321 -5.03 -7.17 -21.20
CA ILE A 321 -5.60 -7.94 -22.33
C ILE A 321 -5.13 -7.36 -23.67
N ILE A 322 -5.19 -6.03 -23.85
CA ILE A 322 -4.73 -5.40 -25.09
C ILE A 322 -3.24 -5.65 -25.29
N THR A 323 -2.43 -5.50 -24.22
CA THR A 323 -0.98 -5.75 -24.29
C THR A 323 -0.66 -7.20 -24.69
N VAL A 324 -1.37 -8.18 -24.11
CA VAL A 324 -1.20 -9.60 -24.43
C VAL A 324 -1.56 -9.87 -25.90
N LEU A 325 -2.73 -9.41 -26.36
CA LEU A 325 -3.19 -9.67 -27.73
C LEU A 325 -2.26 -9.04 -28.77
N VAL A 326 -1.89 -7.76 -28.58
CA VAL A 326 -0.98 -7.07 -29.49
C VAL A 326 0.43 -7.66 -29.41
N GLY A 327 0.94 -7.98 -28.23
CA GLY A 327 2.26 -8.59 -28.05
C GLY A 327 2.37 -9.95 -28.76
N LEU A 328 1.36 -10.82 -28.59
CA LEU A 328 1.32 -12.11 -29.29
C LEU A 328 1.22 -11.95 -30.80
N SER A 329 0.44 -10.98 -31.29
CA SER A 329 0.35 -10.67 -32.74
C SER A 329 1.67 -10.16 -33.31
N LEU A 330 2.51 -9.51 -32.51
CA LEU A 330 3.85 -9.08 -32.86
C LEU A 330 4.92 -10.18 -32.68
N GLY A 331 4.52 -11.38 -32.25
CA GLY A 331 5.42 -12.52 -32.05
C GLY A 331 6.18 -12.51 -30.71
N PHE A 332 5.78 -11.71 -29.74
CA PHE A 332 6.39 -11.75 -28.40
C PHE A 332 6.03 -13.04 -27.67
N ASP A 333 6.99 -13.62 -26.96
CA ASP A 333 6.87 -14.94 -26.33
C ASP A 333 6.74 -14.86 -24.78
N ARG A 334 6.66 -13.65 -24.21
CA ARG A 334 6.61 -13.41 -22.77
C ARG A 334 5.44 -12.49 -22.35
N PRO A 335 4.18 -12.90 -22.59
CA PRO A 335 3.02 -12.06 -22.26
C PRO A 335 2.94 -11.66 -20.77
N ASP A 336 3.55 -12.45 -19.88
CA ASP A 336 3.69 -12.14 -18.45
C ASP A 336 4.42 -10.82 -18.20
N TRP A 337 5.46 -10.50 -18.96
CA TRP A 337 6.21 -9.25 -18.81
C TRP A 337 5.37 -8.02 -19.16
N GLY A 338 4.57 -8.11 -20.21
CA GLY A 338 3.64 -7.06 -20.61
C GLY A 338 2.59 -6.78 -19.53
N VAL A 339 1.96 -7.85 -19.00
CA VAL A 339 0.96 -7.74 -17.92
C VAL A 339 1.58 -7.15 -16.66
N VAL A 340 2.73 -7.63 -16.21
CA VAL A 340 3.45 -7.11 -15.03
C VAL A 340 3.80 -5.63 -15.21
N SER A 341 4.20 -5.21 -16.41
CA SER A 341 4.54 -3.81 -16.67
C SER A 341 3.32 -2.89 -16.63
N ALA A 342 2.20 -3.30 -17.22
CA ALA A 342 0.92 -2.58 -17.14
C ALA A 342 0.43 -2.51 -15.68
N PHE A 343 0.50 -3.62 -14.95
CA PHE A 343 0.11 -3.69 -13.55
C PHE A 343 0.92 -2.73 -12.68
N LEU A 344 2.25 -2.71 -12.79
CA LEU A 344 3.12 -1.82 -12.02
C LEU A 344 2.83 -0.33 -12.24
N MET A 345 2.42 0.03 -13.46
CA MET A 345 2.03 1.40 -13.77
C MET A 345 0.71 1.79 -13.11
N LEU A 346 -0.27 0.87 -13.08
CA LEU A 346 -1.66 1.16 -12.73
C LEU A 346 -2.08 0.74 -11.32
N GLN A 347 -1.36 -0.18 -10.66
CA GLN A 347 -1.78 -0.84 -9.41
C GLN A 347 -2.11 0.09 -8.23
N TRP A 348 -1.55 1.30 -8.20
CA TRP A 348 -1.73 2.22 -7.07
C TRP A 348 -2.88 3.20 -7.25
N GLY A 349 -3.57 3.18 -8.37
CA GLY A 349 -4.74 4.01 -8.58
C GLY A 349 -4.97 4.42 -10.02
N PRO A 350 -6.18 4.96 -10.29
CA PRO A 350 -6.61 5.35 -11.62
C PRO A 350 -6.13 6.76 -12.03
N ASP A 351 -5.31 7.42 -11.19
CA ASP A 351 -4.90 8.81 -11.36
C ASP A 351 -3.92 8.97 -12.54
N HIS A 352 -4.17 9.96 -13.40
CA HIS A 352 -3.48 10.11 -14.69
C HIS A 352 -2.01 10.49 -14.50
N VAL A 353 -1.74 11.53 -13.68
CA VAL A 353 -0.39 12.07 -13.52
C VAL A 353 0.52 11.14 -12.74
N PRO A 354 0.13 10.63 -11.54
CA PRO A 354 0.96 9.66 -10.85
C PRO A 354 1.20 8.37 -11.64
N GLY A 355 0.20 7.90 -12.41
CA GLY A 355 0.33 6.76 -13.30
C GLY A 355 1.34 7.01 -14.43
N THR A 356 1.24 8.15 -15.10
CA THR A 356 2.18 8.54 -16.18
C THR A 356 3.61 8.67 -15.66
N VAL A 357 3.81 9.32 -14.51
CA VAL A 357 5.14 9.44 -13.87
C VAL A 357 5.72 8.05 -13.57
N ARG A 358 4.91 7.11 -13.05
CA ARG A 358 5.36 5.73 -12.85
C ARG A 358 5.72 5.02 -14.15
N GLY A 359 4.97 5.26 -15.22
CA GLY A 359 5.28 4.74 -16.56
C GLY A 359 6.64 5.24 -17.07
N ILE A 360 6.91 6.55 -16.94
CA ILE A 360 8.19 7.16 -17.30
C ILE A 360 9.34 6.60 -16.44
N HIS A 361 9.17 6.55 -15.12
CA HIS A 361 10.17 5.97 -14.22
C HIS A 361 10.47 4.50 -14.55
N ARG A 362 9.42 3.73 -14.89
CA ARG A 362 9.59 2.34 -15.29
C ARG A 362 10.36 2.21 -16.60
N MET A 363 10.07 3.04 -17.58
CA MET A 363 10.77 3.05 -18.86
C MET A 363 12.26 3.40 -18.67
N LEU A 364 12.54 4.52 -18.03
CA LEU A 364 13.91 4.99 -17.79
C LEU A 364 14.70 4.00 -16.93
N GLY A 365 14.11 3.56 -15.82
CA GLY A 365 14.75 2.58 -14.93
C GLY A 365 14.99 1.23 -15.62
N SER A 366 14.07 0.78 -16.49
CA SER A 366 14.24 -0.47 -17.23
C SER A 366 15.34 -0.39 -18.28
N VAL A 367 15.48 0.73 -18.98
CA VAL A 367 16.59 0.93 -19.95
C VAL A 367 17.94 0.80 -19.24
N VAL A 368 18.13 1.53 -18.14
CA VAL A 368 19.37 1.43 -17.36
C VAL A 368 19.54 0.05 -16.72
N GLY A 369 18.45 -0.57 -16.27
CA GLY A 369 18.46 -1.93 -15.69
C GLY A 369 18.80 -3.00 -16.71
N VAL A 370 18.37 -2.85 -17.97
CA VAL A 370 18.78 -3.74 -19.07
C VAL A 370 20.27 -3.59 -19.39
N LEU A 371 20.82 -2.35 -19.34
CA LEU A 371 22.26 -2.13 -19.45
C LEU A 371 23.03 -2.82 -18.32
N LEU A 372 22.56 -2.71 -17.09
CA LEU A 372 23.13 -3.43 -15.95
C LEU A 372 23.07 -4.94 -16.15
N PHE A 373 21.93 -5.48 -16.61
CA PHE A 373 21.80 -6.89 -16.96
C PHE A 373 22.78 -7.31 -18.05
N SER A 374 22.98 -6.48 -19.09
CA SER A 374 23.92 -6.74 -20.17
C SER A 374 25.36 -6.86 -19.68
N ILE A 375 25.74 -6.01 -18.72
CA ILE A 375 27.07 -6.07 -18.08
C ILE A 375 27.20 -7.40 -17.31
N LEU A 376 26.21 -7.75 -16.49
CA LEU A 376 26.21 -9.02 -15.75
C LEU A 376 26.26 -10.24 -16.68
N HIS A 377 25.51 -10.20 -17.76
CA HIS A 377 25.51 -11.27 -18.79
C HIS A 377 26.87 -11.40 -19.49
N TYR A 378 27.52 -10.26 -19.82
CA TYR A 378 28.85 -10.26 -20.45
C TYR A 378 29.91 -10.95 -19.57
N PHE A 379 29.81 -10.81 -18.25
CA PHE A 379 30.70 -11.51 -17.30
C PHE A 379 30.34 -12.97 -17.07
N GLY A 380 29.31 -13.50 -17.73
CA GLY A 380 28.92 -14.91 -17.64
C GLY A 380 28.59 -15.38 -16.21
N ILE A 381 27.82 -14.54 -15.49
CA ILE A 381 27.51 -14.84 -14.07
C ILE A 381 26.76 -16.16 -13.91
N ASN A 382 27.27 -17.00 -13.00
CA ASN A 382 26.68 -18.29 -12.63
C ASN A 382 27.01 -18.62 -11.16
N GLY A 383 26.38 -19.65 -10.61
CA GLY A 383 26.66 -20.13 -9.25
C GLY A 383 26.73 -18.98 -8.21
N TRP A 384 27.88 -18.80 -7.57
CA TRP A 384 28.08 -17.77 -6.54
C TRP A 384 27.92 -16.35 -7.06
N THR A 385 28.40 -16.05 -8.26
CA THR A 385 28.29 -14.70 -8.83
C THR A 385 26.83 -14.35 -9.17
N LEU A 386 26.04 -15.32 -9.64
CA LEU A 386 24.60 -15.16 -9.84
C LEU A 386 23.88 -14.92 -8.51
N LEU A 387 24.20 -15.70 -7.48
CA LEU A 387 23.60 -15.55 -6.15
C LEU A 387 23.89 -14.18 -5.55
N LEU A 388 25.14 -13.73 -5.62
CA LEU A 388 25.55 -12.41 -5.14
C LEU A 388 24.87 -11.27 -5.93
N ALA A 389 24.76 -11.40 -7.26
CA ALA A 389 24.09 -10.43 -8.10
C ALA A 389 22.59 -10.33 -7.76
N LEU A 390 21.90 -11.45 -7.56
CA LEU A 390 20.49 -11.48 -7.14
C LEU A 390 20.30 -10.82 -5.77
N ALA A 391 21.12 -11.17 -4.79
CA ALA A 391 21.05 -10.62 -3.43
C ALA A 391 21.34 -9.11 -3.42
N ALA A 392 22.34 -8.66 -4.17
CA ALA A 392 22.69 -7.24 -4.30
C ALA A 392 21.58 -6.44 -5.02
N CYS A 393 21.05 -6.95 -6.13
CA CYS A 393 19.93 -6.34 -6.83
C CYS A 393 18.69 -6.23 -5.94
N GLN A 394 18.36 -7.28 -5.18
CA GLN A 394 17.24 -7.27 -4.24
C GLN A 394 17.45 -6.25 -3.12
N PHE A 395 18.65 -6.21 -2.52
CA PHE A 395 19.02 -5.24 -1.49
C PHE A 395 18.87 -3.79 -1.99
N CYS A 396 19.43 -3.48 -3.18
CA CYS A 396 19.34 -2.15 -3.77
C CYS A 396 17.89 -1.78 -4.13
N ALA A 397 17.14 -2.70 -4.74
CA ALA A 397 15.73 -2.47 -5.07
C ALA A 397 14.92 -2.09 -3.82
N GLU A 398 15.12 -2.79 -2.69
CA GLU A 398 14.43 -2.51 -1.43
C GLU A 398 14.84 -1.19 -0.78
N ILE A 399 16.09 -0.76 -0.90
CA ILE A 399 16.51 0.57 -0.42
C ILE A 399 15.76 1.67 -1.16
N PHE A 400 15.63 1.54 -2.48
CA PHE A 400 15.13 2.62 -3.33
C PHE A 400 13.62 2.57 -3.60
N VAL A 401 12.91 1.47 -3.32
CA VAL A 401 11.48 1.31 -3.63
C VAL A 401 10.59 2.42 -3.06
N ALA A 402 10.91 2.95 -1.89
CA ALA A 402 10.19 4.07 -1.29
C ALA A 402 10.82 5.43 -1.55
N LYS A 403 12.09 5.48 -1.96
CA LYS A 403 12.83 6.72 -2.18
C LYS A 403 12.63 7.26 -3.59
N ASN A 404 12.87 6.44 -4.59
CA ASN A 404 12.68 6.78 -5.99
C ASN A 404 12.41 5.52 -6.81
N TYR A 405 11.23 5.45 -7.44
CA TYR A 405 10.80 4.27 -8.17
C TYR A 405 11.67 3.97 -9.41
N ALA A 406 12.20 4.99 -10.10
CA ALA A 406 13.07 4.77 -11.26
C ALA A 406 14.36 4.03 -10.85
N ILE A 407 14.99 4.44 -9.74
CA ILE A 407 16.19 3.78 -9.21
C ILE A 407 15.87 2.35 -8.76
N CYS A 408 14.74 2.13 -8.11
CA CYS A 408 14.29 0.78 -7.76
C CYS A 408 14.19 -0.11 -9.01
N VAL A 409 13.65 0.41 -10.11
CA VAL A 409 13.49 -0.34 -11.37
C VAL A 409 14.84 -0.67 -12.01
N ILE A 410 15.88 0.14 -11.84
CA ILE A 410 17.25 -0.17 -12.32
C ILE A 410 17.72 -1.53 -11.78
N PHE A 411 17.46 -1.81 -10.51
CA PHE A 411 17.88 -3.05 -9.85
C PHE A 411 16.86 -4.18 -9.98
N SER A 412 15.58 -3.87 -10.01
CA SER A 412 14.54 -4.89 -10.14
C SER A 412 14.43 -5.45 -11.58
N THR A 413 14.92 -4.73 -12.60
CA THR A 413 14.93 -5.23 -13.98
C THR A 413 15.93 -6.39 -14.18
N PRO A 414 17.24 -6.27 -13.84
CA PRO A 414 18.15 -7.40 -13.92
C PRO A 414 17.72 -8.54 -12.98
N LEU A 415 17.20 -8.25 -11.77
CA LEU A 415 16.65 -9.26 -10.88
C LEU A 415 15.57 -10.12 -11.59
N ALA A 416 14.60 -9.49 -12.23
CA ALA A 416 13.52 -10.17 -12.94
C ALA A 416 14.02 -10.95 -14.16
N LEU A 417 15.02 -10.43 -14.89
CA LEU A 417 15.63 -11.11 -16.03
C LEU A 417 16.44 -12.35 -15.60
N LEU A 418 17.26 -12.21 -14.57
CA LEU A 418 18.04 -13.29 -13.99
C LEU A 418 17.13 -14.41 -13.45
N MET A 419 16.08 -14.05 -12.73
CA MET A 419 15.08 -15.01 -12.23
C MET A 419 14.31 -15.72 -13.36
N GLY A 420 14.14 -15.07 -14.50
CA GLY A 420 13.55 -15.67 -15.71
C GLY A 420 14.49 -16.58 -16.50
N ASN A 421 15.64 -16.95 -15.93
CA ASN A 421 16.70 -17.74 -16.58
C ASN A 421 17.21 -17.11 -17.90
N SER A 422 17.17 -15.79 -18.00
CA SER A 422 17.63 -15.07 -19.20
C SER A 422 19.16 -15.03 -19.31
N ALA A 423 19.89 -15.37 -18.25
CA ALA A 423 21.36 -15.42 -18.26
C ALA A 423 21.92 -16.46 -19.25
N THR A 424 21.15 -17.53 -19.52
CA THR A 424 21.53 -18.60 -20.46
C THR A 424 21.05 -18.38 -21.90
N ARG A 425 20.30 -17.30 -22.16
CA ARG A 425 19.73 -16.99 -23.48
C ARG A 425 20.59 -16.00 -24.25
N PRO A 426 20.50 -15.94 -25.59
CA PRO A 426 21.16 -14.91 -26.37
C PRO A 426 20.76 -13.50 -25.89
N LEU A 427 21.76 -12.64 -25.72
CA LEU A 427 21.58 -11.32 -25.12
C LEU A 427 20.67 -10.41 -25.94
N LEU A 428 20.96 -10.26 -27.24
CA LEU A 428 20.28 -9.30 -28.10
C LEU A 428 18.78 -9.59 -28.26
N PRO A 429 18.33 -10.82 -28.57
CA PRO A 429 16.89 -11.14 -28.60
C PRO A 429 16.19 -10.93 -27.25
N THR A 430 16.87 -11.24 -26.14
CA THR A 430 16.32 -11.01 -24.79
C THR A 430 16.09 -9.52 -24.51
N ILE A 431 17.04 -8.65 -24.88
CA ILE A 431 16.93 -7.19 -24.74
C ILE A 431 15.79 -6.67 -25.62
N GLN A 432 15.75 -7.06 -26.89
CA GLN A 432 14.73 -6.60 -27.84
C GLN A 432 13.33 -6.97 -27.36
N ALA A 433 13.12 -8.22 -26.98
CA ALA A 433 11.84 -8.68 -26.44
C ALA A 433 11.45 -7.90 -25.18
N ARG A 434 12.38 -7.73 -24.23
CA ARG A 434 12.11 -7.00 -22.97
C ARG A 434 11.77 -5.54 -23.20
N CYS A 435 12.55 -4.84 -24.01
CA CYS A 435 12.33 -3.42 -24.33
C CYS A 435 11.02 -3.23 -25.11
N GLY A 436 10.77 -4.11 -26.09
CA GLY A 436 9.54 -4.07 -26.90
C GLY A 436 8.29 -4.26 -26.06
N GLU A 437 8.26 -5.26 -25.19
CA GLU A 437 7.12 -5.53 -24.32
C GLU A 437 6.89 -4.43 -23.27
N ILE A 438 7.96 -3.89 -22.68
CA ILE A 438 7.83 -2.77 -21.74
C ILE A 438 7.27 -1.54 -22.45
N LEU A 439 7.82 -1.18 -23.60
CA LEU A 439 7.36 -0.02 -24.38
C LEU A 439 5.90 -0.17 -24.78
N LEU A 440 5.54 -1.31 -25.38
CA LEU A 440 4.18 -1.63 -25.79
C LEU A 440 3.20 -1.51 -24.58
N SER A 441 3.55 -2.13 -23.48
CA SER A 441 2.73 -2.16 -22.27
C SER A 441 2.54 -0.76 -21.68
N ILE A 442 3.60 0.07 -21.62
CA ILE A 442 3.51 1.46 -21.10
C ILE A 442 2.66 2.31 -22.03
N LEU A 443 2.79 2.20 -23.34
CA LEU A 443 1.98 2.93 -24.31
C LEU A 443 0.50 2.59 -24.17
N ILE A 444 0.16 1.30 -24.13
CA ILE A 444 -1.23 0.83 -23.96
C ILE A 444 -1.78 1.26 -22.59
N ALA A 445 -1.01 1.06 -21.51
CA ALA A 445 -1.45 1.44 -20.17
C ALA A 445 -1.66 2.96 -20.05
N THR A 446 -0.82 3.77 -20.70
CA THR A 446 -1.00 5.23 -20.76
C THR A 446 -2.27 5.59 -21.54
N ALA A 447 -2.49 4.97 -22.69
CA ALA A 447 -3.71 5.20 -23.47
C ALA A 447 -4.97 4.84 -22.68
N VAL A 448 -5.01 3.67 -22.04
CA VAL A 448 -6.14 3.25 -21.20
C VAL A 448 -6.30 4.18 -20.00
N LEU A 449 -5.21 4.58 -19.36
CA LEU A 449 -5.23 5.50 -18.21
C LEU A 449 -5.91 6.82 -18.55
N TRP A 450 -5.57 7.41 -19.70
CA TRP A 450 -6.06 8.73 -20.14
C TRP A 450 -7.39 8.69 -20.88
N LEU A 451 -7.73 7.61 -21.57
CA LEU A 451 -8.94 7.52 -22.41
C LEU A 451 -10.11 6.84 -21.72
N TRP A 452 -9.83 5.81 -20.88
CA TRP A 452 -10.87 5.00 -20.25
C TRP A 452 -11.30 5.57 -18.90
N GLN A 453 -12.61 5.81 -18.72
CA GLN A 453 -13.21 6.29 -17.46
C GLN A 453 -12.52 7.54 -16.87
N ARG A 454 -12.31 8.56 -17.68
CA ARG A 454 -11.61 9.81 -17.30
C ARG A 454 -12.25 10.54 -16.11
N SER A 455 -13.58 10.46 -15.96
CA SER A 455 -14.34 11.12 -14.90
C SER A 455 -14.50 10.26 -13.62
N ALA A 456 -13.96 9.05 -13.59
CA ALA A 456 -14.10 8.16 -12.43
C ALA A 456 -13.54 8.75 -11.12
N PRO A 457 -12.39 9.44 -11.08
CA PRO A 457 -11.90 10.08 -9.85
C PRO A 457 -12.88 11.14 -9.31
N VAL A 458 -13.50 11.92 -10.18
CA VAL A 458 -14.51 12.94 -9.84
C VAL A 458 -15.76 12.29 -9.24
N ARG A 459 -16.29 11.24 -9.89
CA ARG A 459 -17.44 10.50 -9.36
C ARG A 459 -17.14 9.80 -8.04
N ASN A 460 -15.92 9.25 -7.90
CA ASN A 460 -15.48 8.65 -6.63
C ASN A 460 -15.43 9.68 -5.51
N GLN A 461 -14.91 10.90 -5.77
CA GLN A 461 -14.88 11.98 -4.78
C GLN A 461 -16.29 12.37 -4.33
N ALA A 462 -17.22 12.61 -5.27
CA ALA A 462 -18.61 12.93 -4.94
C ALA A 462 -19.26 11.83 -4.06
N ARG A 463 -19.04 10.56 -4.41
CA ARG A 463 -19.54 9.42 -3.64
C ARG A 463 -18.95 9.37 -2.22
N LEU A 464 -17.65 9.64 -2.06
CA LEU A 464 -17.00 9.61 -0.75
C LEU A 464 -17.48 10.74 0.16
N GLN A 465 -17.80 11.92 -0.39
CA GLN A 465 -18.43 13.00 0.37
C GLN A 465 -19.81 12.59 0.91
N VAL A 466 -20.63 11.93 0.09
CA VAL A 466 -21.93 11.42 0.53
C VAL A 466 -21.76 10.37 1.65
N ARG A 467 -20.81 9.43 1.51
CA ARG A 467 -20.54 8.38 2.50
C ARG A 467 -20.04 8.96 3.83
N ALA A 468 -19.18 9.96 3.80
CA ALA A 468 -18.71 10.61 5.01
C ALA A 468 -19.86 11.32 5.73
N MET A 469 -20.77 11.99 4.98
CA MET A 469 -21.96 12.60 5.53
C MET A 469 -22.91 11.57 6.14
N GLU A 470 -23.14 10.44 5.49
CA GLU A 470 -23.95 9.33 6.02
C GLU A 470 -23.35 8.76 7.31
N SER A 471 -22.02 8.61 7.38
CA SER A 471 -21.34 8.15 8.59
C SER A 471 -21.45 9.15 9.74
N MET A 472 -21.37 10.46 9.47
CA MET A 472 -21.61 11.50 10.48
C MET A 472 -23.05 11.45 11.00
N ALA A 473 -24.03 11.36 10.10
CA ALA A 473 -25.44 11.24 10.46
C ALA A 473 -25.72 9.98 11.31
N THR A 474 -25.07 8.85 10.97
CA THR A 474 -25.18 7.60 11.72
C THR A 474 -24.61 7.74 13.14
N LEU A 475 -23.40 8.29 13.27
CA LEU A 475 -22.78 8.49 14.57
C LEU A 475 -23.61 9.48 15.42
N LEU A 476 -24.00 10.60 14.83
CA LEU A 476 -24.85 11.59 15.51
C LEU A 476 -26.17 10.96 16.02
N GLY A 477 -26.83 10.18 15.17
CA GLY A 477 -28.09 9.49 15.56
C GLY A 477 -27.89 8.54 16.74
N LEU A 478 -26.75 7.84 16.81
CA LEU A 478 -26.42 6.96 17.93
C LEU A 478 -26.14 7.74 19.23
N LEU A 479 -25.54 8.94 19.14
CA LEU A 479 -25.22 9.79 20.32
C LEU A 479 -26.45 10.39 21.01
N PHE A 480 -27.64 10.35 20.39
CA PHE A 480 -28.89 10.77 21.07
C PHE A 480 -29.26 9.86 22.24
N VAL A 481 -28.88 8.58 22.20
CA VAL A 481 -29.29 7.57 23.19
C VAL A 481 -28.13 6.78 23.79
N ASN A 482 -26.92 6.97 23.28
CA ASN A 482 -25.76 6.19 23.69
C ASN A 482 -24.60 7.12 24.11
N THR A 483 -23.72 6.59 24.96
CA THR A 483 -22.45 7.24 25.27
C THR A 483 -21.45 7.01 24.12
N PRO A 484 -20.52 7.93 23.87
CA PRO A 484 -19.47 7.76 22.86
C PRO A 484 -18.67 6.46 22.97
N ASP A 485 -18.44 5.96 24.17
CA ASP A 485 -17.71 4.71 24.42
C ASP A 485 -18.48 3.46 24.00
N SER A 486 -19.79 3.51 23.98
CA SER A 486 -20.64 2.40 23.55
C SER A 486 -20.74 2.29 22.02
N VAL A 487 -20.37 3.35 21.27
CA VAL A 487 -20.52 3.44 19.81
C VAL A 487 -19.18 3.48 19.05
N LEU A 488 -18.15 2.81 19.58
CA LEU A 488 -16.80 2.78 19.01
C LEU A 488 -16.76 2.35 17.54
N SER A 489 -17.66 1.46 17.11
CA SER A 489 -17.73 1.02 15.72
C SER A 489 -18.13 2.15 14.76
N ALA A 490 -19.11 2.97 15.14
CA ALA A 490 -19.53 4.11 14.33
C ALA A 490 -18.46 5.22 14.29
N ARG A 491 -17.77 5.47 15.41
CA ARG A 491 -16.61 6.39 15.47
C ARG A 491 -15.51 5.96 14.52
N ARG A 492 -15.15 4.67 14.54
CA ARG A 492 -14.17 4.06 13.65
C ARG A 492 -14.57 4.20 12.18
N ASP A 493 -15.85 3.94 11.86
CA ASP A 493 -16.33 3.98 10.49
C ASP A 493 -16.32 5.42 9.96
N LEU A 494 -16.72 6.41 10.78
CA LEU A 494 -16.58 7.83 10.42
C LEU A 494 -15.13 8.22 10.16
N GLN A 495 -14.21 7.87 11.05
CA GLN A 495 -12.79 8.16 10.86
C GLN A 495 -12.25 7.56 9.55
N TYR A 496 -12.66 6.34 9.22
CA TYR A 496 -12.30 5.68 7.97
C TYR A 496 -12.84 6.40 6.73
N GLU A 497 -14.09 6.88 6.77
CA GLU A 497 -14.71 7.60 5.66
C GLU A 497 -14.07 8.98 5.47
N LEU A 498 -13.79 9.72 6.54
CA LEU A 498 -13.08 11.00 6.49
C LEU A 498 -11.68 10.84 5.86
N LEU A 499 -10.92 9.82 6.30
CA LEU A 499 -9.62 9.51 5.72
C LEU A 499 -9.71 9.08 4.25
N SER A 500 -10.80 8.42 3.86
CA SER A 500 -11.04 7.98 2.48
C SER A 500 -11.32 9.16 1.57
N GLU A 501 -12.21 10.04 1.99
CA GLU A 501 -12.59 11.26 1.28
C GLU A 501 -11.37 12.19 1.12
N ARG A 502 -10.61 12.41 2.18
CA ARG A 502 -9.40 13.23 2.15
C ARG A 502 -8.36 12.71 1.16
N ARG A 503 -8.08 11.41 1.16
CA ARG A 503 -7.13 10.81 0.21
C ARG A 503 -7.59 10.96 -1.24
N ALA A 504 -8.88 10.83 -1.48
CA ALA A 504 -9.44 10.97 -2.82
C ALA A 504 -9.32 12.41 -3.34
N ILE A 505 -9.63 13.41 -2.50
CA ILE A 505 -9.49 14.82 -2.93
C ILE A 505 -8.02 15.24 -3.09
N GLN A 506 -7.11 14.75 -2.25
CA GLN A 506 -5.68 14.99 -2.42
C GLN A 506 -5.14 14.37 -3.71
N SER A 507 -5.58 13.15 -4.05
CA SER A 507 -5.26 12.50 -5.30
C SER A 507 -5.83 13.28 -6.49
N LEU A 508 -7.09 13.72 -6.39
CA LEU A 508 -7.73 14.53 -7.42
C LEU A 508 -7.03 15.88 -7.60
N ALA A 509 -6.57 16.54 -6.51
CA ALA A 509 -5.83 17.80 -6.57
C ALA A 509 -4.49 17.65 -7.32
N ALA A 510 -3.79 16.55 -7.10
CA ALA A 510 -2.54 16.26 -7.81
C ALA A 510 -2.77 15.94 -9.30
N ASP A 511 -3.92 15.38 -9.65
CA ASP A 511 -4.25 14.93 -11.00
C ASP A 511 -4.99 16.00 -11.83
N ASN A 512 -6.05 16.58 -11.26
CA ASN A 512 -6.93 17.57 -11.91
C ASN A 512 -7.36 18.67 -10.93
N PRO A 513 -6.52 19.70 -10.71
CA PRO A 513 -6.81 20.78 -9.76
C PRO A 513 -8.07 21.59 -10.11
N ASP A 514 -8.45 21.69 -11.37
CA ASP A 514 -9.67 22.41 -11.75
C ASP A 514 -10.94 21.67 -11.30
N ALA A 515 -10.93 20.34 -11.38
CA ALA A 515 -12.04 19.52 -10.88
C ALA A 515 -12.17 19.57 -9.35
N VAL A 516 -11.11 19.88 -8.62
CA VAL A 516 -11.14 19.98 -7.15
C VAL A 516 -11.95 21.19 -6.69
N ARG A 517 -11.94 22.30 -7.43
CA ARG A 517 -12.57 23.55 -7.02
C ARG A 517 -14.04 23.37 -6.63
N GLN A 518 -14.76 22.52 -7.36
CA GLN A 518 -16.17 22.24 -7.09
C GLN A 518 -16.42 21.44 -5.80
N PHE A 519 -15.39 20.75 -5.26
CA PHE A 519 -15.51 19.92 -4.06
C PHE A 519 -14.82 20.53 -2.83
N TRP A 520 -13.97 21.57 -3.04
CA TRP A 520 -13.02 22.00 -2.01
C TRP A 520 -13.71 22.60 -0.79
N ALA A 521 -14.63 23.53 -0.97
CA ALA A 521 -15.38 24.14 0.12
C ALA A 521 -16.12 23.07 0.94
N ARG A 522 -16.81 22.16 0.25
CA ARG A 522 -17.52 21.05 0.88
C ARG A 522 -16.58 20.08 1.58
N HIS A 523 -15.39 19.80 1.01
CA HIS A 523 -14.37 19.00 1.65
C HIS A 523 -13.95 19.57 2.99
N ILE A 524 -13.61 20.85 3.04
CA ILE A 524 -13.19 21.53 4.26
C ILE A 524 -14.30 21.47 5.33
N ALA A 525 -15.51 21.86 4.95
CA ALA A 525 -16.67 21.85 5.86
C ALA A 525 -16.97 20.45 6.40
N LEU A 526 -16.86 19.43 5.54
CA LEU A 526 -17.09 18.02 5.91
C LEU A 526 -16.00 17.48 6.84
N GLN A 527 -14.72 17.78 6.57
CA GLN A 527 -13.61 17.37 7.45
C GLN A 527 -13.74 18.06 8.80
N HIS A 528 -14.04 19.37 8.82
CA HIS A 528 -14.26 20.13 10.04
C HIS A 528 -15.39 19.54 10.89
N ALA A 529 -16.59 19.38 10.34
CA ALA A 529 -17.72 18.79 11.05
C ALA A 529 -17.45 17.36 11.54
N GLY A 530 -16.76 16.56 10.73
CA GLY A 530 -16.38 15.20 11.10
C GLY A 530 -15.39 15.13 12.26
N TYR A 531 -14.37 15.98 12.25
CA TYR A 531 -13.42 16.07 13.37
C TYR A 531 -14.09 16.66 14.62
N PHE A 532 -14.93 17.68 14.49
CA PHE A 532 -15.68 18.23 15.60
C PHE A 532 -16.53 17.16 16.31
N LEU A 533 -17.20 16.30 15.54
CA LEU A 533 -17.97 15.18 16.09
C LEU A 533 -17.10 14.10 16.76
N LEU A 534 -15.93 13.78 16.19
CA LEU A 534 -14.98 12.84 16.79
C LEU A 534 -14.30 13.40 18.03
N ASP A 535 -14.00 14.70 18.05
CA ASP A 535 -13.42 15.42 19.19
C ASP A 535 -14.41 15.48 20.35
N PHE A 536 -15.70 15.71 20.08
CA PHE A 536 -16.75 15.59 21.09
C PHE A 536 -16.75 14.18 21.71
N CYS A 537 -16.70 13.13 20.90
CA CYS A 537 -16.66 11.76 21.39
C CYS A 537 -15.40 11.45 22.23
N THR A 538 -14.31 12.13 21.98
CA THR A 538 -13.03 11.91 22.70
C THR A 538 -13.03 12.63 24.05
N THR A 539 -13.67 13.80 24.13
CA THR A 539 -13.71 14.62 25.35
C THR A 539 -14.84 14.25 26.31
N HIS A 540 -15.86 13.53 25.84
CA HIS A 540 -17.02 13.15 26.66
C HIS A 540 -17.31 11.64 26.52
N PRO A 541 -16.35 10.76 26.87
CA PRO A 541 -16.44 9.35 26.51
C PRO A 541 -17.58 8.60 27.20
N ASP A 542 -17.86 8.92 28.45
CA ASP A 542 -18.67 8.14 29.41
C ASP A 542 -20.07 8.69 29.67
N ARG A 543 -20.44 9.85 29.08
CA ARG A 543 -21.77 10.46 29.26
C ARG A 543 -22.50 10.65 27.93
N THR A 544 -23.81 10.69 27.98
CA THR A 544 -24.64 11.11 26.83
C THR A 544 -24.52 12.60 26.57
N ALA A 545 -24.67 12.99 25.30
CA ALA A 545 -24.65 14.38 24.90
C ALA A 545 -25.86 15.13 25.44
N THR A 546 -25.65 16.37 25.93
CA THR A 546 -26.72 17.28 26.30
C THR A 546 -27.47 17.80 25.05
N ARG A 547 -28.67 18.34 25.23
CA ARG A 547 -29.43 18.93 24.13
C ARG A 547 -28.68 20.04 23.40
N GLU A 548 -28.01 20.90 24.15
CA GLU A 548 -27.24 22.02 23.58
C GLU A 548 -26.05 21.54 22.75
N GLU A 549 -25.34 20.50 23.24
CA GLU A 549 -24.25 19.87 22.51
C GLU A 549 -24.74 19.17 21.22
N LEU A 550 -25.88 18.46 21.31
CA LEU A 550 -26.48 17.84 20.12
C LEU A 550 -26.90 18.89 19.09
N ASP A 551 -27.49 20.02 19.54
CA ASP A 551 -27.87 21.14 18.68
C ASP A 551 -26.63 21.77 18.02
N ALA A 552 -25.50 21.87 18.74
CA ALA A 552 -24.23 22.34 18.17
C ALA A 552 -23.70 21.38 17.11
N LEU A 553 -23.63 20.09 17.40
CA LEU A 553 -23.21 19.04 16.44
C LEU A 553 -24.09 19.01 15.19
N VAL A 554 -25.41 19.14 15.36
CA VAL A 554 -26.38 19.21 14.24
C VAL A 554 -26.13 20.44 13.38
N ARG A 555 -25.88 21.61 13.97
CA ARG A 555 -25.58 22.85 13.23
C ARG A 555 -24.34 22.68 12.33
N GLU A 556 -23.26 22.13 12.86
CA GLU A 556 -22.02 21.91 12.11
C GLU A 556 -22.22 20.93 10.94
N ILE A 557 -22.92 19.81 11.18
CA ILE A 557 -23.21 18.83 10.12
C ILE A 557 -24.15 19.43 9.04
N ARG A 558 -25.14 20.26 9.45
CA ARG A 558 -26.00 20.97 8.48
C ARG A 558 -25.23 21.99 7.66
N ALA A 559 -24.31 22.73 8.29
CA ALA A 559 -23.43 23.65 7.57
C ALA A 559 -22.56 22.91 6.52
N ALA A 560 -21.98 21.78 6.89
CA ALA A 560 -21.21 20.94 5.98
C ALA A 560 -22.06 20.34 4.85
N ARG A 561 -23.36 20.13 5.06
CA ARG A 561 -24.28 19.67 4.02
C ARG A 561 -24.65 20.78 3.04
N ALA A 562 -24.71 22.03 3.51
CA ALA A 562 -25.09 23.19 2.71
C ALA A 562 -23.91 23.74 1.87
N ALA A 563 -22.66 23.51 2.28
CA ALA A 563 -21.45 23.84 1.53
C ALA A 563 -21.25 22.89 0.32
#